data_d474829a649547cd784fef954473358f
#
_entry.id   d474829a649547cd784fef954473358f
#
_cell.length_a   1.000
_cell.length_b   1.000
_cell.length_c   1.000
_cell.angle_alpha   90.00
_cell.angle_beta   90.00
_cell.angle_gamma   90.00
#
_symmetry.space_group_name_H-M   'P 1'
#
loop_
_entity.id
_entity.type
_entity.pdbx_description
1 polymer ?
#
loop_
_entity_poly.entity_id
_entity_poly.type
_entity_poly.pdbx_seq_one_letter_code
_entity_poly.pdbx_strand_id
1 'polypeptide(L)'
;MARRYDSADSKRRITSACVRLFIEKGYHGTKMTDILSAADVSSGTFQNIFHTKDGVLEELVHFMFAGQFGAAKNMIHISNEVGIDLQNDPVLLYAVETSIQLTLAELNENLREVYVEAYTQAKIAEMIYRKTAGELYKIFSPYLPGLTESDFYELEIGTAGIMRGYMSRPCDMYFPLKKKLGCFLSLALSAYKVPEEKQAQIQKYIASADMTAIANTVMQELFRALAMRFEFTLSN
;
A
#
# COMPACT_ATOMS: atom_id res chain seq x y z
N MET A 1 12.61 14.92 39.15
CA MET A 1 12.16 15.86 38.10
C MET A 1 11.16 15.13 37.21
N ALA A 2 9.89 15.55 37.18
CA ALA A 2 8.90 14.96 36.27
C ALA A 2 9.34 15.28 34.82
N ARG A 3 9.57 14.23 34.01
CA ARG A 3 9.84 14.38 32.59
C ARG A 3 8.63 15.07 31.95
N ARG A 4 8.83 16.28 31.44
CA ARG A 4 7.77 17.04 30.77
C ARG A 4 7.22 16.17 29.67
N TYR A 5 5.93 15.87 29.71
CA TYR A 5 5.24 15.06 28.71
C TYR A 5 5.34 15.78 27.36
N ASP A 6 6.15 15.25 26.46
CA ASP A 6 6.21 15.69 25.05
C ASP A 6 5.34 14.75 24.22
N SER A 7 4.17 15.22 23.84
CA SER A 7 3.20 14.47 23.04
C SER A 7 3.76 14.11 21.66
N ALA A 8 4.56 14.98 21.05
CA ALA A 8 5.16 14.73 19.74
C ALA A 8 6.23 13.64 19.80
N ASP A 9 7.11 13.66 20.83
CA ASP A 9 8.10 12.61 21.04
C ASP A 9 7.44 11.27 21.35
N SER A 10 6.41 11.28 22.22
CA SER A 10 5.67 10.05 22.52
C SER A 10 4.95 9.49 21.29
N LYS A 11 4.33 10.34 20.45
CA LYS A 11 3.71 9.94 19.17
C LYS A 11 4.75 9.27 18.27
N ARG A 12 5.91 9.89 18.11
CA ARG A 12 7.01 9.36 17.30
C ARG A 12 7.48 7.99 17.80
N ARG A 13 7.74 7.83 19.11
CA ARG A 13 8.16 6.56 19.71
C ARG A 13 7.14 5.44 19.52
N ILE A 14 5.85 5.73 19.73
CA ILE A 14 4.77 4.76 19.53
C ILE A 14 4.72 4.33 18.06
N THR A 15 4.75 5.26 17.12
CA THR A 15 4.67 4.96 15.69
C THR A 15 5.88 4.14 15.25
N SER A 16 7.09 4.52 15.68
CA SER A 16 8.34 3.78 15.43
C SER A 16 8.27 2.34 15.95
N ALA A 17 7.82 2.16 17.20
CA ALA A 17 7.66 0.82 17.79
C ALA A 17 6.64 -0.02 17.01
N CYS A 18 5.51 0.57 16.61
CA CYS A 18 4.49 -0.14 15.84
C CYS A 18 4.98 -0.56 14.46
N VAL A 19 5.67 0.32 13.71
CA VAL A 19 6.24 -0.04 12.39
C VAL A 19 7.14 -1.27 12.53
N ARG A 20 8.08 -1.24 13.46
CA ARG A 20 8.98 -2.37 13.70
C ARG A 20 8.22 -3.64 14.07
N LEU A 21 7.31 -3.56 15.04
CA LEU A 21 6.57 -4.72 15.54
C LEU A 21 5.64 -5.31 14.45
N PHE A 22 5.01 -4.47 13.63
CA PHE A 22 4.16 -4.94 12.54
C PHE A 22 4.97 -5.66 11.45
N ILE A 23 6.20 -5.22 11.18
CA ILE A 23 7.10 -5.89 10.25
C ILE A 23 7.63 -7.21 10.83
N GLU A 24 7.99 -7.24 12.12
CA GLU A 24 8.59 -8.39 12.79
C GLU A 24 7.57 -9.47 13.19
N LYS A 25 6.38 -9.07 13.66
CA LYS A 25 5.38 -9.97 14.27
C LYS A 25 4.02 -9.98 13.55
N GLY A 26 3.83 -9.16 12.55
CA GLY A 26 2.53 -8.91 11.94
C GLY A 26 1.64 -7.99 12.78
N TYR A 27 0.57 -7.52 12.16
CA TYR A 27 -0.41 -6.67 12.84
C TYR A 27 -1.12 -7.42 13.97
N HIS A 28 -1.64 -8.61 13.70
CA HIS A 28 -2.39 -9.40 14.70
C HIS A 28 -1.48 -9.96 15.81
N GLY A 29 -0.23 -10.33 15.47
CA GLY A 29 0.76 -10.79 16.43
C GLY A 29 1.28 -9.73 17.40
N THR A 30 1.11 -8.44 17.05
CA THR A 30 1.55 -7.31 17.89
C THR A 30 0.51 -7.00 18.96
N LYS A 31 0.88 -7.23 20.23
CA LYS A 31 0.04 -6.92 21.40
C LYS A 31 0.26 -5.49 21.89
N MET A 32 -0.74 -4.93 22.58
CA MET A 32 -0.64 -3.60 23.18
C MET A 32 0.53 -3.52 24.17
N THR A 33 0.75 -4.56 24.96
CA THR A 33 1.90 -4.66 25.90
C THR A 33 3.24 -4.54 25.20
N ASP A 34 3.37 -5.13 23.99
CA ASP A 34 4.61 -5.03 23.19
C ASP A 34 4.85 -3.58 22.77
N ILE A 35 3.79 -2.91 22.29
CA ILE A 35 3.86 -1.51 21.84
C ILE A 35 4.26 -0.59 23.01
N LEU A 36 3.60 -0.72 24.15
CA LEU A 36 3.87 0.12 25.34
C LEU A 36 5.30 -0.06 25.82
N SER A 37 5.77 -1.30 25.90
CA SER A 37 7.14 -1.64 26.28
C SER A 37 8.17 -1.13 25.29
N ALA A 38 7.97 -1.36 24.01
CA ALA A 38 8.91 -0.96 22.96
C ALA A 38 9.01 0.56 22.78
N ALA A 39 7.89 1.28 23.01
CA ALA A 39 7.84 2.74 22.93
C ALA A 39 8.22 3.43 24.24
N ASP A 40 8.41 2.69 25.34
CA ASP A 40 8.62 3.25 26.69
C ASP A 40 7.58 4.31 27.06
N VAL A 41 6.30 3.95 26.94
CA VAL A 41 5.17 4.83 27.27
C VAL A 41 4.15 4.14 28.16
N SER A 42 3.42 4.91 28.94
CA SER A 42 2.29 4.40 29.72
C SER A 42 1.06 4.12 28.83
N SER A 43 0.17 3.25 29.30
CA SER A 43 -1.14 3.04 28.65
C SER A 43 -1.94 4.33 28.52
N GLY A 44 -1.93 5.21 29.54
CA GLY A 44 -2.59 6.50 29.48
C GLY A 44 -2.01 7.42 28.41
N THR A 45 -0.67 7.44 28.24
CA THR A 45 -0.01 8.20 27.17
C THR A 45 -0.45 7.70 25.80
N PHE A 46 -0.46 6.38 25.59
CA PHE A 46 -0.91 5.78 24.34
C PHE A 46 -2.39 6.14 24.04
N GLN A 47 -3.27 5.96 25.02
CA GLN A 47 -4.71 6.26 24.89
C GLN A 47 -4.96 7.72 24.51
N ASN A 48 -4.19 8.65 25.06
CA ASN A 48 -4.34 10.07 24.75
C ASN A 48 -3.91 10.44 23.33
N ILE A 49 -3.03 9.64 22.70
CA ILE A 49 -2.46 9.96 21.37
C ILE A 49 -3.20 9.21 20.25
N PHE A 50 -3.38 7.89 20.38
CA PHE A 50 -3.88 7.03 19.32
C PHE A 50 -5.18 6.29 19.67
N HIS A 51 -5.58 6.25 20.93
CA HIS A 51 -6.72 5.49 21.45
C HIS A 51 -6.64 3.98 21.24
N THR A 52 -6.30 3.52 20.03
CA THR A 52 -6.24 2.11 19.64
C THR A 52 -5.01 1.81 18.76
N LYS A 53 -4.68 0.53 18.60
CA LYS A 53 -3.68 0.06 17.65
C LYS A 53 -4.08 0.43 16.19
N ASP A 54 -5.38 0.44 15.91
CA ASP A 54 -5.93 0.82 14.61
C ASP A 54 -5.65 2.30 14.28
N GLY A 55 -5.66 3.18 15.31
CA GLY A 55 -5.29 4.58 15.13
C GLY A 55 -3.83 4.76 14.69
N VAL A 56 -2.92 3.88 15.15
CA VAL A 56 -1.54 3.88 14.66
C VAL A 56 -1.47 3.34 13.23
N LEU A 57 -2.23 2.29 12.91
CA LEU A 57 -2.31 1.77 11.54
C LEU A 57 -2.83 2.83 10.56
N GLU A 58 -3.85 3.59 10.95
CA GLU A 58 -4.36 4.72 10.15
C GLU A 58 -3.27 5.75 9.82
N GLU A 59 -2.45 6.14 10.80
CA GLU A 59 -1.32 7.06 10.59
C GLU A 59 -0.29 6.49 9.62
N LEU A 60 0.05 5.21 9.74
CA LEU A 60 0.99 4.53 8.86
C LEU A 60 0.46 4.41 7.43
N VAL A 61 -0.78 4.00 7.27
CA VAL A 61 -1.44 3.92 5.96
C VAL A 61 -1.52 5.29 5.31
N HIS A 62 -1.85 6.34 6.09
CA HIS A 62 -1.82 7.71 5.58
C HIS A 62 -0.46 8.11 5.04
N PHE A 63 0.63 7.74 5.73
CA PHE A 63 1.99 7.99 5.28
C PHE A 63 2.33 7.19 4.01
N MET A 64 2.02 5.90 3.98
CA MET A 64 2.27 5.03 2.83
C MET A 64 1.55 5.53 1.58
N PHE A 65 0.27 5.88 1.69
CA PHE A 65 -0.52 6.41 0.57
C PHE A 65 -0.12 7.83 0.13
N ALA A 66 0.46 8.65 1.02
CA ALA A 66 1.00 9.95 0.60
C ALA A 66 2.20 9.82 -0.34
N GLY A 67 2.95 8.70 -0.24
CA GLY A 67 4.11 8.40 -1.11
C GLY A 67 3.79 7.52 -2.32
N GLN A 68 2.60 6.90 -2.38
CA GLN A 68 2.25 5.81 -3.29
C GLN A 68 2.43 6.19 -4.77
N PHE A 69 1.78 7.24 -5.26
CA PHE A 69 1.94 7.73 -6.63
C PHE A 69 3.29 8.43 -6.87
N GLY A 70 4.02 8.76 -5.83
CA GLY A 70 5.38 9.28 -5.89
C GLY A 70 6.43 8.18 -6.08
N ALA A 71 6.26 7.02 -5.44
CA ALA A 71 7.14 5.86 -5.61
C ALA A 71 7.08 5.33 -7.05
N ALA A 72 5.88 5.24 -7.63
CA ALA A 72 5.71 4.87 -9.03
C ALA A 72 6.41 5.86 -9.99
N LYS A 73 6.38 7.17 -9.70
CA LYS A 73 7.14 8.17 -10.46
C LYS A 73 8.66 8.01 -10.32
N ASN A 74 9.16 7.63 -9.15
CA ASN A 74 10.59 7.35 -8.98
C ASN A 74 11.03 6.08 -9.70
N MET A 75 10.12 5.11 -9.90
CA MET A 75 10.36 3.91 -10.71
C MET A 75 10.44 4.19 -12.21
N ILE A 76 9.98 5.35 -12.67
CA ILE A 76 10.17 5.82 -14.05
C ILE A 76 11.68 5.87 -14.39
N HIS A 77 12.55 6.20 -13.44
CA HIS A 77 14.01 6.16 -13.66
C HIS A 77 14.51 4.73 -13.88
N ILE A 78 13.95 3.73 -13.20
CA ILE A 78 14.31 2.31 -13.37
C ILE A 78 13.78 1.78 -14.72
N SER A 79 12.61 2.24 -15.16
CA SER A 79 11.99 1.81 -16.43
C SER A 79 12.65 2.41 -17.67
N ASN A 80 13.31 3.56 -17.56
CA ASN A 80 14.07 4.15 -18.65
C ASN A 80 15.25 3.27 -19.08
N GLU A 81 15.79 2.44 -18.19
CA GLU A 81 16.79 1.43 -18.52
C GLU A 81 16.19 0.26 -19.34
N VAL A 82 14.86 0.06 -19.29
CA VAL A 82 14.12 -1.01 -20.00
C VAL A 82 13.43 -0.50 -21.26
N GLY A 83 13.55 0.80 -21.59
CA GLY A 83 13.05 1.37 -22.84
C GLY A 83 11.53 1.58 -22.93
N ILE A 84 10.83 1.72 -21.79
CA ILE A 84 9.38 1.91 -21.74
C ILE A 84 9.06 3.28 -21.18
N ASP A 85 8.31 4.06 -21.95
CA ASP A 85 7.84 5.38 -21.53
C ASP A 85 6.62 5.28 -20.61
N LEU A 86 6.88 4.96 -19.34
CA LEU A 86 5.85 4.98 -18.30
C LEU A 86 5.34 6.40 -18.01
N GLN A 87 6.09 7.43 -18.39
CA GLN A 87 5.73 8.84 -18.08
C GLN A 87 4.49 9.29 -18.84
N ASN A 88 4.22 8.70 -20.00
CA ASN A 88 3.14 9.09 -20.88
C ASN A 88 1.95 8.11 -20.89
N ASP A 89 2.00 7.00 -20.12
CA ASP A 89 0.90 6.04 -20.02
C ASP A 89 0.41 5.89 -18.57
N PRO A 90 -0.57 6.70 -18.14
CA PRO A 90 -1.09 6.64 -16.77
C PRO A 90 -1.77 5.31 -16.43
N VAL A 91 -2.33 4.59 -17.42
CA VAL A 91 -2.94 3.27 -17.19
C VAL A 91 -1.87 2.22 -16.93
N LEU A 92 -0.76 2.27 -17.66
CA LEU A 92 0.38 1.39 -17.41
C LEU A 92 1.00 1.68 -16.04
N LEU A 93 1.10 2.96 -15.66
CA LEU A 93 1.58 3.36 -14.33
C LEU A 93 0.69 2.77 -13.21
N TYR A 94 -0.63 2.87 -13.35
CA TYR A 94 -1.59 2.23 -12.43
C TYR A 94 -1.37 0.72 -12.35
N ALA A 95 -1.19 0.04 -13.49
CA ALA A 95 -0.99 -1.40 -13.54
C ALA A 95 0.32 -1.83 -12.86
N VAL A 96 1.41 -1.09 -13.07
CA VAL A 96 2.70 -1.33 -12.41
C VAL A 96 2.55 -1.15 -10.90
N GLU A 97 1.95 -0.06 -10.45
CA GLU A 97 1.80 0.25 -9.04
C GLU A 97 0.95 -0.78 -8.30
N THR A 98 -0.21 -1.14 -8.83
CA THR A 98 -1.08 -2.15 -8.24
C THR A 98 -0.42 -3.53 -8.24
N SER A 99 0.36 -3.86 -9.27
CA SER A 99 1.15 -5.08 -9.32
C SER A 99 2.26 -5.10 -8.27
N ILE A 100 2.90 -3.97 -7.99
CA ILE A 100 3.88 -3.84 -6.91
C ILE A 100 3.22 -4.11 -5.56
N GLN A 101 2.06 -3.52 -5.26
CA GLN A 101 1.35 -3.73 -3.99
C GLN A 101 0.99 -5.20 -3.78
N LEU A 102 0.46 -5.87 -4.81
CA LEU A 102 0.17 -7.31 -4.75
C LEU A 102 1.43 -8.15 -4.55
N THR A 103 2.54 -7.76 -5.18
CA THR A 103 3.82 -8.46 -5.04
C THR A 103 4.43 -8.24 -3.66
N LEU A 104 4.37 -7.03 -3.10
CA LEU A 104 4.81 -6.72 -1.72
C LEU A 104 4.10 -7.61 -0.69
N ALA A 105 2.79 -7.84 -0.88
CA ALA A 105 2.01 -8.74 -0.03
C ALA A 105 2.46 -10.22 -0.16
N GLU A 106 3.16 -10.60 -1.23
CA GLU A 106 3.73 -11.95 -1.39
C GLU A 106 5.14 -12.09 -0.80
N LEU A 107 5.91 -11.00 -0.80
CA LEU A 107 7.29 -11.02 -0.29
C LEU A 107 7.37 -11.14 1.23
N ASN A 108 6.36 -10.63 1.94
CA ASN A 108 6.37 -10.62 3.41
C ASN A 108 4.94 -10.79 3.96
N GLU A 109 4.74 -11.87 4.74
CA GLU A 109 3.44 -12.21 5.32
C GLU A 109 2.94 -11.16 6.32
N ASN A 110 3.82 -10.60 7.13
CA ASN A 110 3.47 -9.56 8.09
C ASN A 110 3.05 -8.26 7.38
N LEU A 111 3.70 -7.93 6.27
CA LEU A 111 3.31 -6.81 5.42
C LEU A 111 1.96 -7.07 4.74
N ARG A 112 1.69 -8.33 4.31
CA ARG A 112 0.36 -8.75 3.82
C ARG A 112 -0.72 -8.49 4.85
N GLU A 113 -0.50 -8.86 6.12
CA GLU A 113 -1.46 -8.57 7.20
C GLU A 113 -1.76 -7.07 7.30
N VAL A 114 -0.74 -6.22 7.28
CA VAL A 114 -0.90 -4.76 7.34
C VAL A 114 -1.75 -4.24 6.18
N TYR A 115 -1.47 -4.67 4.95
CA TYR A 115 -2.24 -4.26 3.78
C TYR A 115 -3.70 -4.76 3.85
N VAL A 116 -3.91 -6.04 4.14
CA VAL A 116 -5.26 -6.63 4.23
C VAL A 116 -6.06 -5.95 5.33
N GLU A 117 -5.45 -5.68 6.48
CA GLU A 117 -6.09 -5.01 7.59
C GLU A 117 -6.48 -3.57 7.21
N ALA A 118 -5.62 -2.83 6.51
CA ALA A 118 -5.91 -1.49 6.03
C ALA A 118 -7.17 -1.43 5.14
N TYR A 119 -7.34 -2.40 4.26
CA TYR A 119 -8.54 -2.51 3.42
C TYR A 119 -9.75 -3.16 4.12
N THR A 120 -9.59 -3.67 5.33
CA THR A 120 -10.66 -4.31 6.12
C THR A 120 -11.30 -3.34 7.10
N GLN A 121 -10.50 -2.46 7.71
CA GLN A 121 -11.01 -1.49 8.68
C GLN A 121 -11.76 -0.37 7.97
N ALA A 122 -13.06 -0.24 8.26
CA ALA A 122 -13.97 0.67 7.55
C ALA A 122 -13.45 2.12 7.46
N LYS A 123 -12.87 2.64 8.56
CA LYS A 123 -12.35 4.03 8.60
C LYS A 123 -11.13 4.20 7.69
N ILE A 124 -10.22 3.22 7.68
CA ILE A 124 -9.00 3.27 6.87
C ILE A 124 -9.35 3.04 5.40
N ALA A 125 -10.19 2.05 5.12
CA ALA A 125 -10.67 1.78 3.77
C ALA A 125 -11.37 3.01 3.16
N GLU A 126 -12.24 3.68 3.92
CA GLU A 126 -12.89 4.92 3.50
C GLU A 126 -11.89 6.02 3.15
N MET A 127 -10.84 6.17 3.95
CA MET A 127 -9.76 7.13 3.66
C MET A 127 -9.03 6.76 2.36
N ILE A 128 -8.76 5.47 2.12
CA ILE A 128 -8.14 4.98 0.88
C ILE A 128 -9.04 5.33 -0.31
N TYR A 129 -10.33 4.97 -0.27
CA TYR A 129 -11.27 5.22 -1.36
C TYR A 129 -11.32 6.70 -1.76
N ARG A 130 -11.44 7.60 -0.77
CA ARG A 130 -11.48 9.05 -1.02
C ARG A 130 -10.19 9.59 -1.63
N LYS A 131 -9.03 9.11 -1.17
CA LYS A 131 -7.74 9.56 -1.71
C LYS A 131 -7.48 9.05 -3.11
N THR A 132 -7.88 7.81 -3.38
CA THR A 132 -7.60 7.13 -4.65
C THR A 132 -8.57 7.59 -5.74
N ALA A 133 -9.82 7.89 -5.43
CA ALA A 133 -10.84 8.28 -6.40
C ALA A 133 -10.40 9.41 -7.34
N GLY A 134 -9.80 10.48 -6.80
CA GLY A 134 -9.34 11.60 -7.61
C GLY A 134 -8.19 11.24 -8.56
N GLU A 135 -7.29 10.32 -8.18
CA GLU A 135 -6.24 9.84 -9.07
C GLU A 135 -6.81 8.90 -10.15
N LEU A 136 -7.73 8.01 -9.77
CA LEU A 136 -8.41 7.13 -10.71
C LEU A 136 -9.22 7.92 -11.75
N TYR A 137 -9.90 8.99 -11.33
CA TYR A 137 -10.58 9.92 -12.24
C TYR A 137 -9.61 10.49 -13.28
N LYS A 138 -8.44 10.98 -12.86
CA LYS A 138 -7.42 11.52 -13.79
C LYS A 138 -6.93 10.47 -14.79
N ILE A 139 -6.79 9.21 -14.35
CA ILE A 139 -6.27 8.11 -15.16
C ILE A 139 -7.33 7.59 -16.15
N PHE A 140 -8.56 7.36 -15.66
CA PHE A 140 -9.55 6.57 -16.40
C PHE A 140 -10.74 7.34 -16.93
N SER A 141 -10.89 8.65 -16.64
CA SER A 141 -11.97 9.46 -17.20
C SER A 141 -12.03 9.46 -18.74
N PRO A 142 -10.91 9.33 -19.50
CA PRO A 142 -11.00 9.19 -20.95
C PRO A 142 -11.74 7.94 -21.43
N TYR A 143 -11.82 6.89 -20.63
CA TYR A 143 -12.52 5.63 -20.94
C TYR A 143 -13.96 5.59 -20.41
N LEU A 144 -14.30 6.50 -19.54
CA LEU A 144 -15.60 6.61 -18.87
C LEU A 144 -16.16 8.03 -19.00
N PRO A 145 -16.39 8.53 -20.24
CA PRO A 145 -16.87 9.88 -20.45
C PRO A 145 -18.23 10.09 -19.77
N GLY A 146 -18.38 11.20 -19.07
CA GLY A 146 -19.61 11.55 -18.34
C GLY A 146 -19.65 11.11 -16.88
N LEU A 147 -18.69 10.31 -16.42
CA LEU A 147 -18.55 10.03 -14.99
C LEU A 147 -17.80 11.17 -14.28
N THR A 148 -18.19 11.41 -13.04
CA THR A 148 -17.59 12.39 -12.14
C THR A 148 -16.60 11.72 -11.18
N GLU A 149 -15.83 12.49 -10.42
CA GLU A 149 -14.95 11.96 -9.37
C GLU A 149 -15.74 11.16 -8.31
N SER A 150 -16.99 11.54 -8.04
CA SER A 150 -17.88 10.79 -7.14
C SER A 150 -18.19 9.39 -7.66
N ASP A 151 -18.39 9.24 -8.97
CA ASP A 151 -18.64 7.93 -9.58
C ASP A 151 -17.37 7.05 -9.50
N PHE A 152 -16.19 7.66 -9.59
CA PHE A 152 -14.92 6.95 -9.39
C PHE A 152 -14.69 6.51 -7.95
N TYR A 153 -15.22 7.24 -6.97
CA TYR A 153 -15.23 6.75 -5.59
C TYR A 153 -16.09 5.47 -5.45
N GLU A 154 -17.26 5.40 -6.11
CA GLU A 154 -18.08 4.20 -6.10
C GLU A 154 -17.40 3.01 -6.81
N LEU A 155 -16.73 3.24 -7.93
CA LEU A 155 -15.93 2.23 -8.63
C LEU A 155 -14.76 1.73 -7.76
N GLU A 156 -14.11 2.64 -7.02
CA GLU A 156 -12.99 2.29 -6.15
C GLU A 156 -13.40 1.36 -5.00
N ILE A 157 -14.59 1.49 -4.45
CA ILE A 157 -15.09 0.53 -3.45
C ILE A 157 -15.02 -0.91 -4.01
N GLY A 158 -15.40 -1.10 -5.28
CA GLY A 158 -15.35 -2.38 -5.96
C GLY A 158 -13.93 -2.84 -6.27
N THR A 159 -13.10 -1.97 -6.87
CA THR A 159 -11.73 -2.32 -7.27
C THR A 159 -10.79 -2.51 -6.09
N ALA A 160 -10.95 -1.75 -5.02
CA ALA A 160 -10.28 -1.98 -3.74
C ALA A 160 -10.71 -3.32 -3.09
N GLY A 161 -11.98 -3.69 -3.23
CA GLY A 161 -12.46 -5.02 -2.82
C GLY A 161 -11.78 -6.15 -3.59
N ILE A 162 -11.59 -6.00 -4.90
CA ILE A 162 -10.84 -6.94 -5.75
C ILE A 162 -9.38 -6.99 -5.27
N MET A 163 -8.74 -5.84 -5.05
CA MET A 163 -7.35 -5.74 -4.56
C MET A 163 -7.19 -6.50 -3.24
N ARG A 164 -8.04 -6.20 -2.24
CA ARG A 164 -8.04 -6.87 -0.95
C ARG A 164 -8.22 -8.39 -1.09
N GLY A 165 -9.13 -8.83 -1.94
CA GLY A 165 -9.38 -10.25 -2.20
C GLY A 165 -8.13 -10.98 -2.69
N TYR A 166 -7.39 -10.38 -3.63
CA TYR A 166 -6.15 -10.96 -4.13
C TYR A 166 -4.99 -10.84 -3.14
N MET A 167 -4.90 -9.76 -2.36
CA MET A 167 -3.87 -9.63 -1.31
C MET A 167 -4.04 -10.69 -0.22
N SER A 168 -5.27 -10.98 0.20
CA SER A 168 -5.54 -11.92 1.29
C SER A 168 -5.26 -13.39 0.93
N ARG A 169 -5.19 -13.73 -0.37
CA ARG A 169 -4.93 -15.09 -0.84
C ARG A 169 -3.44 -15.25 -1.22
N PRO A 170 -2.61 -15.95 -0.42
CA PRO A 170 -1.22 -16.22 -0.77
C PRO A 170 -1.08 -16.96 -2.09
N CYS A 171 0.02 -16.72 -2.81
CA CYS A 171 0.38 -17.50 -3.97
C CYS A 171 0.76 -18.94 -3.58
N ASP A 172 0.51 -19.87 -4.50
CA ASP A 172 0.95 -21.26 -4.42
C ASP A 172 1.27 -21.81 -5.82
N MET A 173 1.58 -23.12 -5.88
CA MET A 173 1.94 -23.76 -7.17
C MET A 173 0.81 -23.74 -8.21
N TYR A 174 -0.47 -23.64 -7.78
CA TYR A 174 -1.65 -23.60 -8.66
C TYR A 174 -2.08 -22.17 -8.97
N PHE A 175 -1.68 -21.22 -8.16
CA PHE A 175 -2.00 -19.79 -8.27
C PHE A 175 -0.74 -18.95 -8.09
N PRO A 176 0.22 -19.01 -9.03
CA PRO A 176 1.47 -18.26 -8.94
C PRO A 176 1.25 -16.76 -9.16
N LEU A 177 2.23 -15.95 -8.73
CA LEU A 177 2.19 -14.48 -8.78
C LEU A 177 1.76 -13.93 -10.15
N LYS A 178 2.35 -14.42 -11.25
CA LYS A 178 1.98 -13.96 -12.61
C LYS A 178 0.49 -14.14 -12.91
N LYS A 179 -0.09 -15.27 -12.47
CA LYS A 179 -1.53 -15.53 -12.63
C LYS A 179 -2.36 -14.58 -11.75
N LYS A 180 -1.93 -14.35 -10.51
CA LYS A 180 -2.58 -13.40 -9.59
C LYS A 180 -2.64 -12.00 -10.20
N LEU A 181 -1.50 -11.48 -10.67
CA LEU A 181 -1.40 -10.17 -11.29
C LEU A 181 -2.29 -10.05 -12.54
N GLY A 182 -2.24 -11.06 -13.43
CA GLY A 182 -3.08 -11.09 -14.63
C GLY A 182 -4.58 -11.10 -14.31
N CYS A 183 -5.02 -11.89 -13.33
CA CYS A 183 -6.42 -11.94 -12.91
C CYS A 183 -6.88 -10.59 -12.33
N PHE A 184 -6.07 -10.00 -11.44
CA PHE A 184 -6.38 -8.70 -10.87
C PHE A 184 -6.51 -7.62 -11.94
N LEU A 185 -5.50 -7.50 -12.83
CA LEU A 185 -5.48 -6.47 -13.87
C LEU A 185 -6.64 -6.64 -14.85
N SER A 186 -6.98 -7.88 -15.23
CA SER A 186 -8.13 -8.13 -16.10
C SER A 186 -9.43 -7.59 -15.49
N LEU A 187 -9.68 -7.84 -14.21
CA LEU A 187 -10.89 -7.37 -13.53
C LEU A 187 -10.87 -5.85 -13.33
N ALA A 188 -9.77 -5.30 -12.83
CA ALA A 188 -9.66 -3.88 -12.54
C ALA A 188 -9.74 -3.02 -13.80
N LEU A 189 -8.96 -3.36 -14.84
CA LEU A 189 -8.96 -2.59 -16.10
C LEU A 189 -10.31 -2.69 -16.83
N SER A 190 -11.00 -3.85 -16.73
CA SER A 190 -12.35 -4.00 -17.28
C SER A 190 -13.39 -3.17 -16.53
N ALA A 191 -13.27 -3.02 -15.21
CA ALA A 191 -14.14 -2.13 -14.43
C ALA A 191 -14.03 -0.67 -14.90
N TYR A 192 -12.84 -0.24 -15.30
CA TYR A 192 -12.58 1.10 -15.85
C TYR A 192 -12.77 1.19 -17.37
N LYS A 193 -13.32 0.16 -18.02
CA LYS A 193 -13.61 0.13 -19.47
C LYS A 193 -12.38 0.38 -20.35
N VAL A 194 -11.19 0.03 -19.89
CA VAL A 194 -9.98 0.08 -20.73
C VAL A 194 -10.15 -0.88 -21.90
N PRO A 195 -9.85 -0.49 -23.15
CA PRO A 195 -10.00 -1.36 -24.33
C PRO A 195 -9.19 -2.66 -24.21
N GLU A 196 -9.74 -3.78 -24.68
CA GLU A 196 -9.13 -5.12 -24.56
C GLU A 196 -7.71 -5.18 -25.12
N GLU A 197 -7.47 -4.51 -26.27
CA GLU A 197 -6.14 -4.45 -26.87
C GLU A 197 -5.13 -3.79 -25.92
N LYS A 198 -5.51 -2.68 -25.27
CA LYS A 198 -4.68 -2.00 -24.28
C LYS A 198 -4.47 -2.86 -23.03
N GLN A 199 -5.51 -3.55 -22.56
CA GLN A 199 -5.37 -4.50 -21.45
C GLN A 199 -4.37 -5.60 -21.78
N ALA A 200 -4.43 -6.18 -23.00
CA ALA A 200 -3.50 -7.22 -23.44
C ALA A 200 -2.05 -6.72 -23.50
N GLN A 201 -1.82 -5.50 -23.99
CA GLN A 201 -0.49 -4.89 -24.02
C GLN A 201 0.08 -4.71 -22.61
N ILE A 202 -0.72 -4.17 -21.69
CA ILE A 202 -0.35 -3.96 -20.29
C ILE A 202 -0.04 -5.30 -19.59
N GLN A 203 -0.91 -6.30 -19.76
CA GLN A 203 -0.72 -7.62 -19.15
C GLN A 203 0.54 -8.30 -19.68
N LYS A 204 0.82 -8.19 -20.98
CA LYS A 204 2.06 -8.69 -21.58
C LYS A 204 3.30 -8.03 -20.97
N TYR A 205 3.25 -6.72 -20.76
CA TYR A 205 4.33 -5.98 -20.12
C TYR A 205 4.56 -6.48 -18.69
N ILE A 206 3.52 -6.51 -17.85
CA ILE A 206 3.63 -6.96 -16.45
C ILE A 206 4.11 -8.42 -16.37
N ALA A 207 3.66 -9.29 -17.28
CA ALA A 207 4.11 -10.69 -17.33
C ALA A 207 5.59 -10.85 -17.73
N SER A 208 6.17 -9.89 -18.46
CA SER A 208 7.58 -9.89 -18.86
C SER A 208 8.51 -9.23 -17.83
N ALA A 209 7.98 -8.37 -16.96
CA ALA A 209 8.75 -7.67 -15.95
C ALA A 209 9.08 -8.57 -14.74
N ASP A 210 10.25 -8.39 -14.15
CA ASP A 210 10.58 -9.02 -12.87
C ASP A 210 9.95 -8.22 -11.72
N MET A 211 8.64 -8.43 -11.52
CA MET A 211 7.88 -7.75 -10.48
C MET A 211 8.41 -8.05 -9.08
N THR A 212 9.07 -9.19 -8.88
CA THR A 212 9.69 -9.55 -7.59
C THR A 212 10.91 -8.68 -7.30
N ALA A 213 11.80 -8.50 -8.26
CA ALA A 213 12.96 -7.61 -8.12
C ALA A 213 12.52 -6.15 -7.90
N ILE A 214 11.52 -5.70 -8.67
CA ILE A 214 10.94 -4.37 -8.55
C ILE A 214 10.35 -4.16 -7.15
N ALA A 215 9.51 -5.06 -6.68
CA ALA A 215 8.88 -4.96 -5.37
C ALA A 215 9.90 -5.02 -4.22
N ASN A 216 10.97 -5.82 -4.34
CA ASN A 216 12.07 -5.82 -3.36
C ASN A 216 12.75 -4.46 -3.26
N THR A 217 13.01 -3.80 -4.39
CA THR A 217 13.58 -2.45 -4.41
C THR A 217 12.64 -1.45 -3.73
N VAL A 218 11.34 -1.48 -4.08
CA VAL A 218 10.31 -0.61 -3.46
C VAL A 218 10.19 -0.88 -1.96
N MET A 219 10.24 -2.14 -1.53
CA MET A 219 10.21 -2.50 -0.11
C MET A 219 11.39 -1.89 0.66
N GLN A 220 12.59 -1.94 0.08
CA GLN A 220 13.78 -1.32 0.69
C GLN A 220 13.63 0.21 0.80
N GLU A 221 13.12 0.86 -0.25
CA GLU A 221 12.86 2.30 -0.23
C GLU A 221 11.78 2.67 0.79
N LEU A 222 10.70 1.89 0.87
CA LEU A 222 9.64 2.07 1.86
C LEU A 222 10.20 1.95 3.28
N PHE A 223 11.00 0.94 3.56
CA PHE A 223 11.61 0.75 4.88
C PHE A 223 12.59 1.88 5.22
N ARG A 224 13.39 2.36 4.26
CA ARG A 224 14.25 3.54 4.46
C ARG A 224 13.42 4.78 4.78
N ALA A 225 12.36 5.04 4.03
CA ALA A 225 11.47 6.18 4.24
C ALA A 225 10.78 6.11 5.62
N LEU A 226 10.30 4.93 6.01
CA LEU A 226 9.71 4.70 7.34
C LEU A 226 10.77 4.87 8.44
N ALA A 227 11.99 4.31 8.26
CA ALA A 227 13.08 4.44 9.22
C ALA A 227 13.51 5.91 9.41
N MET A 228 13.62 6.67 8.33
CA MET A 228 13.94 8.10 8.37
C MET A 228 12.80 8.91 9.03
N ARG A 229 11.55 8.59 8.72
CA ARG A 229 10.38 9.31 9.25
C ARG A 229 10.15 9.05 10.73
N PHE A 230 10.35 7.80 11.16
CA PHE A 230 10.01 7.35 12.51
C PHE A 230 11.24 6.99 13.35
N GLU A 231 12.46 7.18 12.81
CA GLU A 231 13.75 7.00 13.50
C GLU A 231 13.89 5.63 14.21
N PHE A 232 13.73 4.54 13.46
CA PHE A 232 13.95 3.19 13.96
C PHE A 232 14.98 2.42 13.12
N THR A 233 15.56 1.37 13.70
CA THR A 233 16.39 0.39 12.99
C THR A 233 15.72 -0.96 13.03
N LEU A 234 15.70 -1.67 11.90
CA LEU A 234 15.28 -3.08 11.89
C LEU A 234 16.42 -3.92 12.47
N SER A 235 16.07 -4.88 13.34
CA SER A 235 17.02 -5.90 13.79
C SER A 235 17.34 -6.81 12.60
N ASN A 236 18.63 -6.99 12.31
CA ASN A 236 19.12 -7.92 11.28
C ASN A 236 18.76 -9.37 11.62
#